data_a6d290662c41d25644beac9ecfda74d4
#
_entry.id   a6d290662c41d25644beac9ecfda74d4
#
_cell.length_a   1.000
_cell.length_b   1.000
_cell.length_c   1.000
_cell.angle_alpha   90.00
_cell.angle_beta   90.00
_cell.angle_gamma   90.00
#
_symmetry.space_group_name_H-M   'P 1'
#
loop_
_entity.id
_entity.type
_entity.pdbx_description
1 polymer ?
#
loop_
_entity_poly.entity_id
_entity_poly.type
_entity_poly.pdbx_seq_one_letter_code
_entity_poly.pdbx_strand_id
1 'polypeptide(L)'
;MKKRNGFTVMSKLIGLVRPLAGYMLLAIVMGLLGHLAASFITIFGGFAVLDLLGQDGGIKTGTVFACVGAFALTRGILRYAEQSCNHFIAFKLLALIRDKVFRALRRLAPAKLEGRDKGDLISVITSDIELFEVFYAHTISPAAIA
;
A
#
# COMPACT_ATOMS: atom_id res chain seq x y z
N MET A 1 -6.52 6.04 33.17
CA MET A 1 -6.59 5.40 31.85
C MET A 1 -5.46 4.37 31.73
N LYS A 2 -5.77 3.07 31.57
CA LYS A 2 -4.76 2.00 31.42
C LYS A 2 -4.02 2.21 30.09
N LYS A 3 -2.71 2.50 30.15
CA LYS A 3 -1.85 2.63 28.95
C LYS A 3 -1.97 1.34 28.14
N ARG A 4 -2.64 1.37 27.02
CA ARG A 4 -2.73 0.21 26.10
C ARG A 4 -1.37 0.03 25.46
N ASN A 5 -0.78 -1.17 25.58
CA ASN A 5 0.49 -1.50 24.91
C ASN A 5 0.32 -1.30 23.40
N GLY A 6 1.20 -0.54 22.77
CA GLY A 6 1.18 -0.27 21.32
C GLY A 6 1.13 -1.54 20.48
N PHE A 7 1.79 -2.62 20.93
CA PHE A 7 1.75 -3.94 20.31
C PHE A 7 0.34 -4.55 20.27
N THR A 8 -0.43 -4.41 21.35
CA THR A 8 -1.83 -4.90 21.39
C THR A 8 -2.74 -4.11 20.45
N VAL A 9 -2.50 -2.81 20.30
CA VAL A 9 -3.23 -1.98 19.35
C VAL A 9 -2.87 -2.38 17.92
N MET A 10 -1.59 -2.53 17.62
CA MET A 10 -1.10 -2.96 16.31
C MET A 10 -1.65 -4.32 15.90
N SER A 11 -1.63 -5.32 16.79
CA SER A 11 -2.19 -6.65 16.54
C SER A 11 -3.69 -6.61 16.20
N LYS A 12 -4.45 -5.75 16.89
CA LYS A 12 -5.88 -5.56 16.59
C LYS A 12 -6.12 -4.87 15.26
N LEU A 13 -5.27 -3.91 14.88
CA LEU A 13 -5.32 -3.23 13.59
C LEU A 13 -4.99 -4.20 12.44
N ILE A 14 -3.96 -5.03 12.60
CA ILE A 14 -3.63 -6.09 11.64
C ILE A 14 -4.79 -7.09 11.51
N GLY A 15 -5.43 -7.47 12.61
CA GLY A 15 -6.62 -8.34 12.58
C GLY A 15 -7.81 -7.74 11.80
N LEU A 16 -7.90 -6.41 11.73
CA LEU A 16 -8.93 -5.70 10.97
C LEU A 16 -8.72 -5.81 9.45
N VAL A 17 -7.47 -5.98 9.01
CA VAL A 17 -7.08 -6.11 7.61
C VAL A 17 -7.22 -7.55 7.09
N ARG A 18 -7.42 -8.53 7.98
CA ARG A 18 -7.53 -9.95 7.62
C ARG A 18 -8.46 -10.25 6.42
N PRO A 19 -9.67 -9.64 6.30
CA PRO A 19 -10.53 -9.87 5.15
C PRO A 19 -9.97 -9.31 3.82
N LEU A 20 -8.94 -8.46 3.89
CA LEU A 20 -8.29 -7.82 2.74
C LEU A 20 -6.91 -8.45 2.43
N ALA A 21 -6.53 -9.52 3.14
CA ALA A 21 -5.22 -10.17 3.01
C ALA A 21 -4.91 -10.63 1.58
N GLY A 22 -5.93 -11.04 0.81
CA GLY A 22 -5.76 -11.41 -0.60
C GLY A 22 -5.29 -10.23 -1.47
N TYR A 23 -5.87 -9.05 -1.27
CA TYR A 23 -5.45 -7.83 -1.98
C TYR A 23 -4.06 -7.35 -1.53
N MET A 24 -3.73 -7.53 -0.25
CA MET A 24 -2.38 -7.24 0.25
C MET A 24 -1.34 -8.15 -0.39
N LEU A 25 -1.61 -9.46 -0.46
CA LEU A 25 -0.72 -10.40 -1.12
C LEU A 25 -0.53 -10.04 -2.59
N LEU A 26 -1.61 -9.71 -3.30
CA LEU A 26 -1.58 -9.29 -4.69
C LEU A 26 -0.71 -8.02 -4.86
N ALA A 27 -0.88 -7.01 -4.02
CA ALA A 27 -0.06 -5.79 -4.05
C ALA A 27 1.43 -6.09 -3.82
N ILE A 28 1.76 -6.95 -2.85
CA ILE A 28 3.15 -7.37 -2.57
C ILE A 28 3.75 -8.09 -3.77
N VAL A 29 3.04 -9.04 -4.37
CA VAL A 29 3.53 -9.77 -5.56
C VAL A 29 3.77 -8.82 -6.73
N MET A 30 2.83 -7.90 -7.00
CA MET A 30 3.01 -6.90 -8.06
C MET A 30 4.18 -5.95 -7.77
N GLY A 31 4.39 -5.54 -6.53
CA GLY A 31 5.53 -4.73 -6.10
C GLY A 31 6.85 -5.46 -6.32
N LEU A 32 6.96 -6.73 -5.90
CA LEU A 32 8.16 -7.55 -6.11
C LEU A 32 8.47 -7.73 -7.59
N LEU A 33 7.46 -8.06 -8.42
CA LEU A 33 7.64 -8.19 -9.87
C LEU A 33 8.06 -6.85 -10.51
N GLY A 34 7.53 -5.73 -10.01
CA GLY A 34 7.92 -4.39 -10.44
C GLY A 34 9.37 -4.07 -10.10
N HIS A 35 9.87 -4.51 -8.93
CA HIS A 35 11.27 -4.37 -8.54
C HIS A 35 12.20 -5.23 -9.38
N LEU A 36 11.80 -6.48 -9.68
CA LEU A 36 12.54 -7.35 -10.60
C LEU A 36 12.63 -6.72 -11.99
N ALA A 37 11.53 -6.18 -12.53
CA ALA A 37 11.58 -5.47 -13.81
C ALA A 37 12.53 -4.26 -13.77
N ALA A 38 12.58 -3.52 -12.65
CA ALA A 38 13.52 -2.42 -12.47
C ALA A 38 14.97 -2.91 -12.50
N SER A 39 15.29 -4.03 -11.85
CA SER A 39 16.63 -4.63 -11.87
C SER A 39 17.04 -5.02 -13.29
N PHE A 40 16.13 -5.61 -14.06
CA PHE A 40 16.41 -5.94 -15.47
C PHE A 40 16.64 -4.70 -16.33
N ILE A 41 15.90 -3.60 -16.11
CA ILE A 41 16.17 -2.33 -16.80
C ILE A 41 17.60 -1.86 -16.53
N THR A 42 18.07 -1.95 -15.28
CA THR A 42 19.43 -1.56 -14.90
C THR A 42 20.48 -2.46 -15.56
N ILE A 43 20.24 -3.78 -15.59
CA ILE A 43 21.14 -4.76 -16.22
C ILE A 43 21.26 -4.49 -17.72
N PHE A 44 20.14 -4.37 -18.43
CA PHE A 44 20.14 -4.07 -19.86
C PHE A 44 20.67 -2.66 -20.17
N GLY A 45 20.47 -1.70 -19.28
CA GLY A 45 21.09 -0.38 -19.34
C GLY A 45 22.63 -0.48 -19.27
N GLY A 46 23.16 -1.36 -18.43
CA GLY A 46 24.59 -1.67 -18.37
C GLY A 46 25.13 -2.23 -19.69
N PHE A 47 24.41 -3.16 -20.33
CA PHE A 47 24.77 -3.67 -21.66
C PHE A 47 24.76 -2.57 -22.73
N ALA A 48 23.81 -1.63 -22.68
CA ALA A 48 23.79 -0.48 -23.59
C ALA A 48 25.03 0.40 -23.42
N VAL A 49 25.49 0.61 -22.18
CA VAL A 49 26.72 1.38 -21.91
C VAL A 49 27.97 0.65 -22.43
N LEU A 50 28.07 -0.66 -22.25
CA LEU A 50 29.17 -1.46 -22.77
C LEU A 50 29.28 -1.36 -24.31
N ASP A 51 28.13 -1.42 -24.98
CA ASP A 51 28.08 -1.29 -26.44
C ASP A 51 28.55 0.11 -26.90
N LEU A 52 28.16 1.18 -26.19
CA LEU A 52 28.65 2.55 -26.45
C LEU A 52 30.15 2.72 -26.25
N LEU A 53 30.75 1.92 -25.35
CA LEU A 53 32.21 1.89 -25.11
C LEU A 53 32.96 1.04 -26.12
N GLY A 54 32.29 0.47 -27.12
CA GLY A 54 32.89 -0.40 -28.14
C GLY A 54 33.24 -1.80 -27.63
N GLN A 55 32.73 -2.20 -26.47
CA GLN A 55 32.86 -3.54 -25.93
C GLN A 55 31.70 -4.41 -26.37
N ASP A 56 31.98 -5.53 -27.02
CA ASP A 56 30.93 -6.47 -27.45
C ASP A 56 30.31 -7.16 -26.23
N GLY A 57 29.13 -6.73 -25.85
CA GLY A 57 28.34 -7.35 -24.76
C GLY A 57 27.64 -8.65 -25.16
N GLY A 58 27.82 -9.16 -26.39
CA GLY A 58 27.22 -10.39 -26.91
C GLY A 58 25.74 -10.28 -27.23
N ILE A 59 25.09 -9.10 -27.04
CA ILE A 59 23.66 -8.85 -27.30
C ILE A 59 23.53 -7.69 -28.29
N LYS A 60 22.74 -7.88 -29.34
CA LYS A 60 22.49 -6.83 -30.32
C LYS A 60 21.86 -5.60 -29.67
N THR A 61 22.36 -4.42 -29.96
CA THR A 61 21.86 -3.10 -29.46
C THR A 61 20.35 -2.97 -29.58
N GLY A 62 19.76 -3.35 -30.70
CA GLY A 62 18.30 -3.31 -30.90
C GLY A 62 17.53 -4.21 -29.90
N THR A 63 18.09 -5.37 -29.54
CA THR A 63 17.49 -6.26 -28.53
C THR A 63 17.58 -5.64 -27.15
N VAL A 64 18.69 -5.00 -26.80
CA VAL A 64 18.87 -4.30 -25.53
C VAL A 64 17.80 -3.23 -25.33
N PHE A 65 17.62 -2.34 -26.33
CA PHE A 65 16.59 -1.29 -26.27
C PHE A 65 15.16 -1.85 -26.23
N ALA A 66 14.89 -2.92 -27.00
CA ALA A 66 13.59 -3.60 -26.94
C ALA A 66 13.28 -4.18 -25.54
N CYS A 67 14.28 -4.82 -24.91
CA CYS A 67 14.15 -5.34 -23.56
C CYS A 67 13.93 -4.22 -22.53
N VAL A 68 14.72 -3.15 -22.59
CA VAL A 68 14.54 -1.99 -21.69
C VAL A 68 13.14 -1.42 -21.83
N GLY A 69 12.65 -1.22 -23.07
CA GLY A 69 11.30 -0.74 -23.32
C GLY A 69 10.20 -1.66 -22.79
N ALA A 70 10.35 -2.98 -23.01
CA ALA A 70 9.40 -3.98 -22.51
C ALA A 70 9.36 -4.02 -20.98
N PHE A 71 10.53 -4.03 -20.32
CA PHE A 71 10.58 -4.02 -18.84
C PHE A 71 10.10 -2.70 -18.25
N ALA A 72 10.37 -1.56 -18.90
CA ALA A 72 9.87 -0.26 -18.46
C ALA A 72 8.32 -0.20 -18.52
N LEU A 73 7.73 -0.68 -19.60
CA LEU A 73 6.26 -0.75 -19.75
C LEU A 73 5.65 -1.69 -18.70
N THR A 74 6.22 -2.88 -18.55
CA THR A 74 5.79 -3.88 -17.56
C THR A 74 5.85 -3.31 -16.15
N ARG A 75 6.95 -2.63 -15.79
CA ARG A 75 7.11 -1.98 -14.50
C ARG A 75 6.05 -0.91 -14.26
N GLY A 76 5.75 -0.09 -15.27
CA GLY A 76 4.71 0.95 -15.18
C GLY A 76 3.34 0.35 -14.89
N ILE A 77 2.96 -0.69 -15.60
CA ILE A 77 1.68 -1.40 -15.41
C ILE A 77 1.61 -2.04 -14.01
N LEU A 78 2.65 -2.75 -13.60
CA LEU A 78 2.72 -3.40 -12.29
C LEU A 78 2.64 -2.38 -11.16
N ARG A 79 3.34 -1.25 -11.29
CA ARG A 79 3.32 -0.17 -10.29
C ARG A 79 1.95 0.48 -10.18
N TYR A 80 1.28 0.70 -11.30
CA TYR A 80 -0.09 1.21 -11.30
C TYR A 80 -1.06 0.25 -10.63
N ALA A 81 -0.97 -1.04 -10.94
CA ALA A 81 -1.83 -2.07 -10.35
C ALA A 81 -1.58 -2.26 -8.85
N GLU A 82 -0.32 -2.27 -8.41
CA GLU A 82 0.07 -2.27 -6.99
C GLU A 82 -0.54 -1.09 -6.25
N GLN A 83 -0.38 0.12 -6.78
CA GLN A 83 -0.89 1.33 -6.17
C GLN A 83 -2.43 1.35 -6.09
N SER A 84 -3.09 0.86 -7.15
CA SER A 84 -4.56 0.72 -7.18
C SER A 84 -5.05 -0.26 -6.10
N CYS A 85 -4.36 -1.38 -5.90
CA CYS A 85 -4.65 -2.32 -4.82
C CYS A 85 -4.47 -1.68 -3.44
N ASN A 86 -3.41 -0.90 -3.24
CA ASN A 86 -3.13 -0.22 -1.98
C ASN A 86 -4.22 0.80 -1.64
N HIS A 87 -4.64 1.61 -2.60
CA HIS A 87 -5.76 2.55 -2.41
C HIS A 87 -7.08 1.81 -2.14
N PHE A 88 -7.38 0.73 -2.86
CA PHE A 88 -8.57 -0.07 -2.60
C PHE A 88 -8.60 -0.62 -1.17
N ILE A 89 -7.47 -1.15 -0.69
CA ILE A 89 -7.33 -1.65 0.68
C ILE A 89 -7.58 -0.52 1.69
N ALA A 90 -6.97 0.65 1.48
CA ALA A 90 -7.09 1.80 2.36
C ALA A 90 -8.56 2.27 2.46
N PHE A 91 -9.24 2.48 1.33
CA PHE A 91 -10.65 2.90 1.33
C PHE A 91 -11.59 1.85 1.92
N LYS A 92 -11.35 0.56 1.66
CA LYS A 92 -12.16 -0.52 2.23
C LYS A 92 -11.99 -0.61 3.75
N LEU A 93 -10.75 -0.42 4.22
CA LEU A 93 -10.43 -0.40 5.65
C LEU A 93 -11.11 0.80 6.33
N LEU A 94 -11.04 1.98 5.72
CA LEU A 94 -11.71 3.19 6.18
C LEU A 94 -13.23 2.95 6.35
N ALA A 95 -13.87 2.37 5.34
CA ALA A 95 -15.29 2.04 5.39
C ALA A 95 -15.63 1.04 6.53
N LEU A 96 -14.79 0.01 6.73
CA LEU A 96 -14.96 -0.97 7.80
C LEU A 96 -14.82 -0.35 9.20
N ILE A 97 -13.88 0.57 9.37
CA ILE A 97 -13.68 1.27 10.65
C ILE A 97 -14.85 2.19 10.92
N ARG A 98 -15.27 3.00 9.94
CA ARG A 98 -16.43 3.90 10.07
C ARG A 98 -17.71 3.13 10.46
N ASP A 99 -17.97 2.01 9.80
CA ASP A 99 -19.13 1.17 10.11
C ASP A 99 -19.06 0.59 11.55
N LYS A 100 -17.89 0.13 11.99
CA LYS A 100 -17.71 -0.34 13.38
C LYS A 100 -17.91 0.77 14.41
N VAL A 101 -17.35 1.95 14.18
CA VAL A 101 -17.53 3.12 15.06
C VAL A 101 -18.98 3.53 15.10
N PHE A 102 -19.65 3.63 13.95
CA PHE A 102 -21.05 3.99 13.88
C PHE A 102 -21.97 2.99 14.61
N ARG A 103 -21.72 1.69 14.46
CA ARG A 103 -22.44 0.65 15.21
C ARG A 103 -22.23 0.77 16.72
N ALA A 104 -21.00 1.09 17.15
CA ALA A 104 -20.71 1.30 18.57
C ALA A 104 -21.43 2.53 19.11
N LEU A 105 -21.46 3.64 18.39
CA LEU A 105 -22.17 4.87 18.77
C LEU A 105 -23.68 4.62 18.86
N ARG A 106 -24.29 3.92 17.91
CA ARG A 106 -25.72 3.56 17.96
C ARG A 106 -26.08 2.75 19.19
N ARG A 107 -25.20 1.88 19.67
CA ARG A 107 -25.43 1.08 20.90
C ARG A 107 -25.31 1.92 22.18
N LEU A 108 -24.59 3.04 22.11
CA LEU A 108 -24.39 3.94 23.25
C LEU A 108 -25.42 5.07 23.33
N ALA A 109 -26.14 5.32 22.25
CA ALA A 109 -27.18 6.34 22.16
C ALA A 109 -28.48 5.86 22.85
N PRO A 110 -29.30 6.79 23.47
CA PRO A 110 -28.92 8.17 23.76
C PRO A 110 -28.15 8.32 25.09
N ALA A 111 -28.36 7.41 26.05
CA ALA A 111 -28.02 7.58 27.47
C ALA A 111 -26.56 7.84 27.81
N LYS A 112 -25.58 7.38 26.97
CA LYS A 112 -24.15 7.58 27.21
C LYS A 112 -23.51 8.66 26.33
N LEU A 113 -24.27 9.22 25.40
CA LEU A 113 -23.81 10.30 24.52
C LEU A 113 -24.32 11.68 24.95
N GLU A 114 -25.31 11.72 25.86
CA GLU A 114 -25.76 12.96 26.50
C GLU A 114 -24.60 13.56 27.31
N GLY A 115 -24.24 14.82 26.99
CA GLY A 115 -23.14 15.54 27.64
C GLY A 115 -21.76 15.37 26.97
N ARG A 116 -21.64 14.61 25.89
CA ARG A 116 -20.43 14.56 25.07
C ARG A 116 -20.47 15.62 23.97
N ASP A 117 -19.32 16.24 23.71
CA ASP A 117 -19.22 17.18 22.60
C ASP A 117 -19.40 16.43 21.26
N LYS A 118 -20.41 16.87 20.50
CA LYS A 118 -20.71 16.30 19.18
C LYS A 118 -19.58 16.56 18.18
N GLY A 119 -18.86 17.67 18.33
CA GLY A 119 -17.69 18.02 17.51
C GLY A 119 -16.56 17.03 17.70
N ASP A 120 -16.25 16.64 18.94
CA ASP A 120 -15.24 15.64 19.27
C ASP A 120 -15.56 14.25 18.66
N LEU A 121 -16.81 13.83 18.72
CA LEU A 121 -17.27 12.59 18.10
C LEU A 121 -17.17 12.61 16.56
N ILE A 122 -17.49 13.74 15.94
CA ILE A 122 -17.35 13.92 14.49
C ILE A 122 -15.88 13.90 14.09
N SER A 123 -15.01 14.58 14.84
CA SER A 123 -13.57 14.60 14.61
C SER A 123 -12.97 13.19 14.62
N VAL A 124 -13.32 12.35 15.60
CA VAL A 124 -12.88 10.93 15.66
C VAL A 124 -13.35 10.13 14.45
N ILE A 125 -14.56 10.37 13.94
CA ILE A 125 -15.13 9.64 12.80
C ILE A 125 -14.52 10.09 11.46
N THR A 126 -14.06 11.33 11.38
CA THR A 126 -13.50 11.90 10.14
C THR A 126 -11.98 11.89 10.15
N SER A 127 -11.34 12.77 10.92
CA SER A 127 -9.90 12.99 10.84
C SER A 127 -9.06 11.85 11.44
N ASP A 128 -9.45 11.29 12.59
CA ASP A 128 -8.66 10.22 13.22
C ASP A 128 -8.70 8.93 12.38
N ILE A 129 -9.83 8.65 11.73
CA ILE A 129 -9.95 7.47 10.87
C ILE A 129 -9.17 7.66 9.56
N GLU A 130 -9.13 8.88 8.99
CA GLU A 130 -8.32 9.20 7.81
C GLU A 130 -6.81 9.04 8.05
N LEU A 131 -6.33 9.35 9.25
CA LEU A 131 -4.92 9.09 9.61
C LEU A 131 -4.55 7.61 9.51
N PHE A 132 -5.47 6.68 9.74
CA PHE A 132 -5.22 5.26 9.54
C PHE A 132 -5.10 4.88 8.06
N GLU A 133 -5.85 5.53 7.18
CA GLU A 133 -5.70 5.33 5.73
C GLU A 133 -4.28 5.67 5.28
N VAL A 134 -3.81 6.86 5.63
CA VAL A 134 -2.45 7.32 5.31
C VAL A 134 -1.39 6.36 5.88
N PHE A 135 -1.55 5.92 7.13
CA PHE A 135 -0.63 4.97 7.76
C PHE A 135 -0.57 3.64 7.00
N TYR A 136 -1.72 3.05 6.63
CA TYR A 136 -1.73 1.78 5.91
C TYR A 136 -1.19 1.91 4.49
N ALA A 137 -1.61 2.91 3.74
CA ALA A 137 -1.20 3.09 2.36
C ALA A 137 0.29 3.42 2.20
N HIS A 138 0.85 4.22 3.13
CA HIS A 138 2.21 4.75 3.00
C HIS A 138 3.24 4.10 3.92
N THR A 139 2.84 3.26 4.87
CA THR A 139 3.78 2.63 5.80
C THR A 139 3.81 1.11 5.66
N ILE A 140 2.66 0.43 5.74
CA ILE A 140 2.65 -1.04 5.81
C ILE A 140 2.98 -1.66 4.46
N SER A 141 2.37 -1.21 3.38
CA SER A 141 2.58 -1.78 2.06
C SER A 141 4.02 -1.54 1.53
N PRO A 142 4.57 -0.32 1.56
CA PRO A 142 5.97 -0.10 1.19
C PRO A 142 6.96 -0.86 2.07
N ALA A 143 6.74 -0.93 3.39
CA ALA A 143 7.62 -1.66 4.30
C ALA A 143 7.61 -3.18 4.09
N ALA A 144 6.55 -3.74 3.53
CA ALA A 144 6.48 -5.16 3.17
C ALA A 144 7.17 -5.49 1.84
N ILE A 145 7.39 -4.49 0.99
CA ILE A 145 7.98 -4.64 -0.36
C ILE A 145 9.47 -4.27 -0.35
N ALA A 146 9.88 -3.34 0.52
CA ALA A 146 11.28 -2.92 0.69
C ALA A 146 12.15 -4.01 1.33
#